data_9a8ba514ee31b94fb62df1fbcae43728
#
_entry.id   9a8ba514ee31b94fb62df1fbcae43728
#
_cell.length_a   1.000
_cell.length_b   1.000
_cell.length_c   1.000
_cell.angle_alpha   90.00
_cell.angle_beta   90.00
_cell.angle_gamma   90.00
#
_symmetry.space_group_name_H-M   'P 1'
#
loop_
_entity.id
_entity.type
_entity.pdbx_description
1 polymer ?
#
loop_
_entity_poly.entity_id
_entity_poly.type
_entity_poly.pdbx_seq_one_letter_code
_entity_poly.pdbx_strand_id
1 'polypeptide(L)'
;MNFNPHDYQDYAIRYIKKHPVAAVLLDMGLGKTIISLTAVYDLLFDSFEVRRVLVVAPLRVARDTWPAEIQKWEHLRDLTYAVAVGTPKERKAALMQQADITIINRENIQWLIDESGFPFDFDMVIIDELSSFKNHKSKRFKSLMKIRPRIHRIIGLTGTPSSNGLMDLWAEFKVLDMGERLGRFITQYRTNYFMPDKRNGEIIYSYKPLPYAEDAIYRRISDITISMKSTDHLKMPELVSTEYEVQLSDTERSRYEDLKQELILQLPDGEVTAANAASLTGKLSQLANGAIYADTGEVIEFHDRKLDALEDIIEAANEKPLLVAYWFRHDLSRIKNRFNVREIKTNRDIADWNAGKIPVAVIHPASAGHGLNLQAGGSTLVWFGLTWSLELYQQTNARLWRQGQESGTVVIQHIITKGTIDERIVKALSKKEMTQTALIDAVKADLEVG
;
A
#
# COMPACT_ATOMS: atom_id res chain seq x y z
N MET A 1 19.40 -5.02 -20.58
CA MET A 1 19.42 -6.36 -19.96
C MET A 1 18.37 -7.24 -20.65
N ASN A 2 18.69 -8.50 -20.93
CA ASN A 2 17.71 -9.44 -21.48
C ASN A 2 16.72 -9.85 -20.38
N PHE A 3 15.44 -9.91 -20.72
CA PHE A 3 14.40 -10.38 -19.82
C PHE A 3 14.12 -11.86 -20.11
N ASN A 4 14.35 -12.70 -19.12
CA ASN A 4 13.96 -14.10 -19.12
C ASN A 4 12.88 -14.27 -18.07
N PRO A 5 11.60 -14.36 -18.45
CA PRO A 5 10.51 -14.47 -17.49
C PRO A 5 10.59 -15.80 -16.73
N HIS A 6 10.28 -15.73 -15.43
CA HIS A 6 9.95 -16.94 -14.68
C HIS A 6 8.58 -17.48 -15.15
N ASP A 7 8.30 -18.75 -14.91
CA ASP A 7 7.04 -19.39 -15.33
C ASP A 7 5.79 -18.62 -14.87
N TYR A 8 5.81 -18.14 -13.64
CA TYR A 8 4.71 -17.32 -13.10
C TYR A 8 4.58 -15.95 -13.80
N GLN A 9 5.69 -15.36 -14.24
CA GLN A 9 5.68 -14.10 -14.99
C GLN A 9 5.13 -14.31 -16.40
N ASP A 10 5.57 -15.36 -17.07
CA ASP A 10 5.06 -15.73 -18.39
C ASP A 10 3.56 -16.04 -18.34
N TYR A 11 3.10 -16.76 -17.31
CA TYR A 11 1.68 -16.98 -17.08
C TYR A 11 0.92 -15.66 -16.91
N ALA A 12 1.42 -14.74 -16.09
CA ALA A 12 0.76 -13.46 -15.86
C ALA A 12 0.74 -12.57 -17.12
N ILE A 13 1.81 -12.58 -17.93
CA ILE A 13 1.89 -11.89 -19.23
C ILE A 13 0.80 -12.44 -20.16
N ARG A 14 0.72 -13.76 -20.32
CA ARG A 14 -0.32 -14.42 -21.15
C ARG A 14 -1.72 -14.11 -20.64
N TYR A 15 -1.91 -14.08 -19.30
CA TYR A 15 -3.18 -13.75 -18.70
C TYR A 15 -3.62 -12.32 -19.04
N ILE A 16 -2.74 -11.31 -18.88
CA ILE A 16 -3.02 -9.92 -19.23
C ILE A 16 -3.36 -9.79 -20.72
N LYS A 17 -2.65 -10.46 -21.60
CA LYS A 17 -2.92 -10.46 -23.06
C LYS A 17 -4.31 -11.03 -23.37
N LYS A 18 -4.68 -12.13 -22.74
CA LYS A 18 -5.96 -12.83 -22.98
C LYS A 18 -7.16 -12.08 -22.42
N HIS A 19 -7.01 -11.37 -21.27
CA HIS A 19 -8.13 -10.76 -20.56
C HIS A 19 -8.12 -9.23 -20.71
N PRO A 20 -9.10 -8.65 -21.46
CA PRO A 20 -9.20 -7.19 -21.58
C PRO A 20 -9.45 -6.49 -20.24
N VAL A 21 -10.06 -7.18 -19.30
CA VAL A 21 -10.28 -6.71 -17.92
C VAL A 21 -9.63 -7.70 -16.99
N ALA A 22 -8.64 -7.28 -16.20
CA ALA A 22 -7.96 -8.15 -15.25
C ALA A 22 -7.56 -7.44 -13.94
N ALA A 23 -7.70 -8.16 -12.84
CA ALA A 23 -7.07 -7.87 -11.56
C ALA A 23 -5.86 -8.81 -11.37
N VAL A 24 -4.68 -8.23 -11.25
CA VAL A 24 -3.42 -8.96 -11.12
C VAL A 24 -2.86 -8.72 -9.73
N LEU A 25 -3.15 -9.67 -8.83
CA LEU A 25 -2.85 -9.60 -7.40
C LEU A 25 -1.52 -10.32 -7.12
N LEU A 26 -0.43 -9.66 -7.42
CA LEU A 26 0.91 -10.20 -7.21
C LEU A 26 1.57 -9.57 -5.99
N ASP A 27 2.16 -10.39 -5.14
CA ASP A 27 2.97 -9.92 -4.03
C ASP A 27 4.06 -8.93 -4.46
N MET A 28 4.60 -8.21 -3.51
CA MET A 28 5.70 -7.29 -3.76
C MET A 28 6.95 -8.04 -4.17
N GLY A 29 7.63 -7.52 -5.20
CA GLY A 29 8.85 -8.15 -5.72
C GLY A 29 8.65 -9.14 -6.86
N LEU A 30 7.42 -9.55 -7.18
CA LEU A 30 7.13 -10.48 -8.29
C LEU A 30 7.23 -9.84 -9.69
N GLY A 31 7.62 -8.56 -9.79
CA GLY A 31 7.88 -7.92 -11.08
C GLY A 31 6.63 -7.44 -11.82
N LYS A 32 5.60 -6.96 -11.11
CA LYS A 32 4.37 -6.42 -11.72
C LYS A 32 4.63 -5.47 -12.89
N THR A 33 5.60 -4.58 -12.75
CA THR A 33 5.92 -3.56 -13.75
C THR A 33 6.44 -4.19 -15.05
N ILE A 34 7.44 -5.07 -14.98
CA ILE A 34 8.00 -5.74 -16.17
C ILE A 34 6.99 -6.68 -16.82
N ILE A 35 6.20 -7.42 -16.04
CA ILE A 35 5.10 -8.26 -16.54
C ILE A 35 4.13 -7.42 -17.37
N SER A 36 3.68 -6.29 -16.83
CA SER A 36 2.75 -5.40 -17.51
C SER A 36 3.34 -4.75 -18.75
N LEU A 37 4.61 -4.30 -18.68
CA LEU A 37 5.32 -3.72 -19.82
C LEU A 37 5.52 -4.72 -20.96
N THR A 38 5.87 -5.96 -20.65
CA THR A 38 6.02 -7.02 -21.66
C THR A 38 4.67 -7.33 -22.33
N ALA A 39 3.60 -7.45 -21.54
CA ALA A 39 2.26 -7.65 -22.10
C ALA A 39 1.81 -6.46 -22.97
N VAL A 40 2.12 -5.23 -22.56
CA VAL A 40 1.84 -4.01 -23.32
C VAL A 40 2.62 -3.99 -24.64
N TYR A 41 3.91 -4.35 -24.60
CA TYR A 41 4.74 -4.43 -25.79
C TYR A 41 4.13 -5.36 -26.84
N ASP A 42 3.76 -6.57 -26.45
CA ASP A 42 3.11 -7.53 -27.33
C ASP A 42 1.77 -7.02 -27.89
N LEU A 43 0.96 -6.34 -27.05
CA LEU A 43 -0.33 -5.78 -27.47
C LEU A 43 -0.20 -4.59 -28.43
N LEU A 44 0.89 -3.82 -28.33
CA LEU A 44 1.18 -2.68 -29.22
C LEU A 44 1.79 -3.13 -30.54
N PHE A 45 2.79 -4.03 -30.51
CA PHE A 45 3.67 -4.28 -31.66
C PHE A 45 3.48 -5.65 -32.31
N ASP A 46 2.97 -6.66 -31.58
CA ASP A 46 2.75 -8.00 -32.12
C ASP A 46 1.29 -8.21 -32.56
N SER A 47 0.34 -7.97 -31.65
CA SER A 47 -1.09 -8.19 -31.94
C SER A 47 -1.82 -6.95 -32.43
N PHE A 48 -1.25 -5.75 -32.24
CA PHE A 48 -1.86 -4.45 -32.63
C PHE A 48 -3.25 -4.22 -32.06
N GLU A 49 -3.53 -4.80 -30.88
CA GLU A 49 -4.82 -4.63 -30.20
C GLU A 49 -4.95 -3.30 -29.46
N VAL A 50 -3.81 -2.66 -29.20
CA VAL A 50 -3.69 -1.41 -28.43
C VAL A 50 -2.82 -0.43 -29.19
N ARG A 51 -3.15 0.85 -29.18
CA ARG A 51 -2.35 1.91 -29.79
C ARG A 51 -1.71 2.83 -28.77
N ARG A 52 -2.44 3.10 -27.66
CA ARG A 52 -1.96 4.00 -26.60
C ARG A 52 -2.38 3.51 -25.23
N VAL A 53 -1.43 3.54 -24.31
CA VAL A 53 -1.60 3.05 -22.94
C VAL A 53 -1.45 4.19 -21.94
N LEU A 54 -2.36 4.27 -20.98
CA LEU A 54 -2.24 5.13 -19.81
C LEU A 54 -1.86 4.28 -18.58
N VAL A 55 -0.74 4.61 -17.95
CA VAL A 55 -0.35 4.06 -16.65
C VAL A 55 -0.67 5.07 -15.56
N VAL A 56 -1.50 4.66 -14.60
CA VAL A 56 -1.87 5.44 -13.42
C VAL A 56 -1.20 4.84 -12.20
N ALA A 57 -0.22 5.53 -11.63
CA ALA A 57 0.61 5.00 -10.54
C ALA A 57 0.80 6.02 -9.40
N PRO A 58 1.30 5.63 -8.22
CA PRO A 58 1.79 6.56 -7.21
C PRO A 58 2.89 7.48 -7.76
N LEU A 59 2.96 8.74 -7.30
CA LEU A 59 3.83 9.77 -7.86
C LEU A 59 5.28 9.31 -8.10
N ARG A 60 5.91 8.70 -7.10
CA ARG A 60 7.31 8.26 -7.21
C ARG A 60 7.46 7.10 -8.19
N VAL A 61 6.51 6.18 -8.19
CA VAL A 61 6.49 5.04 -9.12
C VAL A 61 6.29 5.52 -10.56
N ALA A 62 5.37 6.47 -10.76
CA ALA A 62 5.13 7.09 -12.07
C ALA A 62 6.34 7.85 -12.59
N ARG A 63 7.06 8.57 -11.71
CA ARG A 63 8.20 9.40 -12.11
C ARG A 63 9.48 8.60 -12.30
N ASP A 64 9.73 7.60 -11.45
CA ASP A 64 11.04 6.96 -11.32
C ASP A 64 11.02 5.49 -11.75
N THR A 65 10.05 4.68 -11.27
CA THR A 65 10.08 3.22 -11.42
C THR A 65 9.71 2.76 -12.83
N TRP A 66 8.58 3.20 -13.36
CA TRP A 66 8.13 2.82 -14.69
C TRP A 66 9.12 3.24 -15.78
N PRO A 67 9.63 4.49 -15.80
CA PRO A 67 10.68 4.89 -16.76
C PRO A 67 11.95 4.05 -16.64
N ALA A 68 12.41 3.80 -15.42
CA ALA A 68 13.62 3.00 -15.20
C ALA A 68 13.46 1.54 -15.68
N GLU A 69 12.29 0.93 -15.48
CA GLU A 69 12.02 -0.41 -15.98
C GLU A 69 11.94 -0.46 -17.51
N ILE A 70 11.34 0.52 -18.18
CA ILE A 70 11.34 0.60 -19.66
C ILE A 70 12.77 0.67 -20.21
N GLN A 71 13.61 1.52 -19.60
CA GLN A 71 15.01 1.71 -20.06
C GLN A 71 15.91 0.51 -19.75
N LYS A 72 15.59 -0.27 -18.73
CA LYS A 72 16.41 -1.38 -18.25
C LYS A 72 16.41 -2.59 -19.20
N TRP A 73 15.27 -2.89 -19.82
CA TRP A 73 15.06 -4.12 -20.55
C TRP A 73 15.19 -3.93 -22.06
N GLU A 74 15.98 -4.79 -22.70
CA GLU A 74 16.36 -4.64 -24.11
C GLU A 74 15.15 -4.78 -25.04
N HIS A 75 14.23 -5.69 -24.77
CA HIS A 75 13.03 -5.89 -25.57
C HIS A 75 12.03 -4.72 -25.52
N LEU A 76 12.15 -3.82 -24.53
CA LEU A 76 11.30 -2.65 -24.38
C LEU A 76 11.89 -1.35 -24.94
N ARG A 77 13.08 -1.39 -25.57
CA ARG A 77 13.81 -0.19 -26.01
C ARG A 77 13.07 0.63 -27.07
N ASP A 78 12.20 -0.02 -27.84
CA ASP A 78 11.42 0.63 -28.90
C ASP A 78 10.13 1.30 -28.36
N LEU A 79 9.77 1.06 -27.10
CA LEU A 79 8.64 1.72 -26.44
C LEU A 79 8.93 3.20 -26.19
N THR A 80 8.08 4.05 -26.74
CA THR A 80 8.09 5.47 -26.36
C THR A 80 7.23 5.73 -25.15
N TYR A 81 7.70 6.60 -24.25
CA TYR A 81 6.93 6.94 -23.06
C TYR A 81 7.02 8.42 -22.72
N ALA A 82 5.96 8.95 -22.11
CA ALA A 82 5.89 10.33 -21.59
C ALA A 82 5.43 10.32 -20.13
N VAL A 83 6.14 11.06 -19.27
CA VAL A 83 5.83 11.15 -17.83
C VAL A 83 5.08 12.44 -17.55
N ALA A 84 3.76 12.33 -17.36
CA ALA A 84 2.84 13.44 -17.12
C ALA A 84 2.68 13.74 -15.60
N VAL A 85 3.77 14.16 -14.95
CA VAL A 85 3.80 14.55 -13.54
C VAL A 85 4.28 16.02 -13.39
N GLY A 86 4.23 16.56 -12.17
CA GLY A 86 4.66 17.94 -11.90
C GLY A 86 3.57 18.99 -12.15
N THR A 87 3.95 20.16 -12.65
CA THR A 87 3.04 21.28 -12.92
C THR A 87 2.09 21.01 -14.09
N PRO A 88 0.93 21.70 -14.18
CA PRO A 88 0.03 21.55 -15.32
C PRO A 88 0.70 21.79 -16.69
N LYS A 89 1.69 22.69 -16.76
CA LYS A 89 2.45 22.96 -17.98
C LYS A 89 3.31 21.75 -18.39
N GLU A 90 4.03 21.16 -17.45
CA GLU A 90 4.86 19.96 -17.67
C GLU A 90 4.00 18.77 -18.10
N ARG A 91 2.86 18.56 -17.43
CA ARG A 91 1.92 17.48 -17.79
C ARG A 91 1.35 17.64 -19.19
N LYS A 92 0.96 18.88 -19.58
CA LYS A 92 0.49 19.16 -20.94
C LYS A 92 1.57 18.90 -21.98
N ALA A 93 2.81 19.31 -21.72
CA ALA A 93 3.93 19.04 -22.61
C ALA A 93 4.19 17.53 -22.78
N ALA A 94 4.05 16.74 -21.73
CA ALA A 94 4.14 15.28 -21.81
C ALA A 94 3.00 14.65 -22.64
N LEU A 95 1.76 15.11 -22.47
CA LEU A 95 0.61 14.62 -23.24
C LEU A 95 0.73 14.92 -24.74
N MET A 96 1.38 16.04 -25.13
CA MET A 96 1.63 16.42 -26.51
C MET A 96 2.61 15.50 -27.24
N GLN A 97 3.43 14.72 -26.52
CA GLN A 97 4.42 13.82 -27.13
C GLN A 97 3.79 12.62 -27.85
N GLN A 98 2.51 12.32 -27.60
CA GLN A 98 1.79 11.19 -28.21
C GLN A 98 2.57 9.86 -28.14
N ALA A 99 3.24 9.63 -27.02
CA ALA A 99 4.01 8.40 -26.79
C ALA A 99 3.08 7.15 -26.69
N ASP A 100 3.63 5.98 -26.91
CA ASP A 100 2.94 4.68 -26.77
C ASP A 100 2.39 4.52 -25.34
N ILE A 101 3.19 4.93 -24.35
CA ILE A 101 2.82 4.89 -22.93
C ILE A 101 2.85 6.29 -22.34
N THR A 102 1.72 6.73 -21.79
CA THR A 102 1.67 7.91 -20.95
C THR A 102 1.57 7.50 -19.48
N ILE A 103 2.47 8.00 -18.64
CA ILE A 103 2.54 7.66 -17.23
C ILE A 103 2.12 8.87 -16.41
N ILE A 104 1.08 8.72 -15.58
CA ILE A 104 0.55 9.81 -14.75
C ILE A 104 0.43 9.36 -13.29
N ASN A 105 0.62 10.29 -12.34
CA ASN A 105 0.34 9.95 -10.97
C ASN A 105 -1.17 9.99 -10.66
N ARG A 106 -1.62 9.07 -9.83
CA ARG A 106 -3.03 8.84 -9.48
C ARG A 106 -3.77 10.10 -8.98
N GLU A 107 -3.07 11.03 -8.38
CA GLU A 107 -3.64 12.29 -7.90
C GLU A 107 -4.04 13.22 -9.06
N ASN A 108 -3.41 13.07 -10.22
CA ASN A 108 -3.64 13.90 -11.40
C ASN A 108 -4.64 13.29 -12.40
N ILE A 109 -5.20 12.11 -12.14
CA ILE A 109 -6.18 11.51 -13.06
C ILE A 109 -7.44 12.36 -13.21
N GLN A 110 -7.91 12.99 -12.13
CA GLN A 110 -9.02 13.94 -12.20
C GLN A 110 -8.68 15.11 -13.13
N TRP A 111 -7.49 15.72 -12.96
CA TRP A 111 -7.06 16.82 -13.81
C TRP A 111 -6.99 16.39 -15.29
N LEU A 112 -6.46 15.21 -15.59
CA LEU A 112 -6.40 14.71 -16.96
C LEU A 112 -7.78 14.64 -17.61
N ILE A 113 -8.75 14.12 -16.90
CA ILE A 113 -10.10 13.84 -17.43
C ILE A 113 -10.98 15.09 -17.44
N ASP A 114 -10.97 15.88 -16.36
CA ASP A 114 -11.94 16.94 -16.14
C ASP A 114 -11.42 18.34 -16.49
N GLU A 115 -10.08 18.57 -16.51
CA GLU A 115 -9.52 19.92 -16.51
C GLU A 115 -8.45 20.16 -17.60
N SER A 116 -7.79 19.10 -18.08
CA SER A 116 -6.64 19.24 -19.00
C SER A 116 -6.99 19.83 -20.35
N GLY A 117 -8.21 19.58 -20.82
CA GLY A 117 -8.67 19.89 -22.18
C GLY A 117 -8.15 18.93 -23.26
N PHE A 118 -7.36 17.90 -22.87
CA PHE A 118 -6.93 16.87 -23.82
C PHE A 118 -7.98 15.80 -24.01
N PRO A 119 -8.16 15.28 -25.24
CA PRO A 119 -9.02 14.14 -25.47
C PRO A 119 -8.46 12.91 -24.76
N PHE A 120 -9.34 12.12 -24.16
CA PHE A 120 -8.98 10.82 -23.61
C PHE A 120 -9.01 9.79 -24.74
N ASP A 121 -7.85 9.49 -25.30
CA ASP A 121 -7.67 8.59 -26.45
C ASP A 121 -6.76 7.40 -26.14
N PHE A 122 -6.84 6.88 -24.92
CA PHE A 122 -6.13 5.69 -24.47
C PHE A 122 -7.01 4.45 -24.61
N ASP A 123 -6.53 3.46 -25.34
CA ASP A 123 -7.22 2.18 -25.53
C ASP A 123 -7.11 1.28 -24.30
N MET A 124 -5.98 1.38 -23.59
CA MET A 124 -5.68 0.59 -22.41
C MET A 124 -5.30 1.47 -21.23
N VAL A 125 -5.76 1.08 -20.05
CA VAL A 125 -5.38 1.71 -18.77
C VAL A 125 -4.80 0.67 -17.84
N ILE A 126 -3.64 0.96 -17.26
CA ILE A 126 -3.04 0.16 -16.18
C ILE A 126 -3.11 0.98 -14.91
N ILE A 127 -3.73 0.43 -13.88
CA ILE A 127 -3.78 1.03 -12.55
C ILE A 127 -2.76 0.31 -11.67
N ASP A 128 -1.63 0.95 -11.46
CA ASP A 128 -0.61 0.47 -10.53
C ASP A 128 -0.99 0.92 -9.11
N GLU A 129 -1.25 -0.04 -8.24
CA GLU A 129 -1.88 0.06 -6.93
C GLU A 129 -3.40 0.31 -7.02
N LEU A 130 -4.14 -0.74 -7.45
CA LEU A 130 -5.60 -0.72 -7.59
C LEU A 130 -6.31 -0.35 -6.28
N SER A 131 -5.76 -0.76 -5.13
CA SER A 131 -6.24 -0.42 -3.78
C SER A 131 -6.39 1.10 -3.55
N SER A 132 -5.71 1.92 -4.35
CA SER A 132 -5.86 3.38 -4.30
C SER A 132 -7.23 3.89 -4.77
N PHE A 133 -8.03 3.06 -5.44
CA PHE A 133 -9.38 3.36 -5.91
C PHE A 133 -10.51 2.81 -5.01
N LYS A 134 -10.18 2.22 -3.86
CA LYS A 134 -11.15 1.66 -2.90
C LYS A 134 -12.20 2.65 -2.38
N ASN A 135 -11.94 3.95 -2.42
CA ASN A 135 -12.90 4.98 -2.05
C ASN A 135 -13.69 5.48 -3.25
N HIS A 136 -14.91 4.94 -3.43
CA HIS A 136 -15.83 5.33 -4.52
C HIS A 136 -16.32 6.80 -4.44
N LYS A 137 -16.19 7.47 -3.31
CA LYS A 137 -16.55 8.89 -3.15
C LYS A 137 -15.43 9.82 -3.59
N SER A 138 -14.22 9.31 -3.79
CA SER A 138 -13.06 10.14 -4.18
C SER A 138 -13.25 10.75 -5.58
N LYS A 139 -12.68 11.92 -5.77
CA LYS A 139 -12.75 12.63 -7.07
C LYS A 139 -12.12 11.79 -8.18
N ARG A 140 -10.95 11.18 -7.93
CA ARG A 140 -10.27 10.31 -8.91
C ARG A 140 -11.13 9.14 -9.38
N PHE A 141 -11.84 8.47 -8.45
CA PHE A 141 -12.73 7.38 -8.78
C PHE A 141 -13.87 7.89 -9.71
N LYS A 142 -14.53 8.98 -9.30
CA LYS A 142 -15.65 9.56 -10.05
C LYS A 142 -15.23 10.01 -11.46
N SER A 143 -14.05 10.64 -11.60
CA SER A 143 -13.54 11.06 -12.90
C SER A 143 -13.22 9.85 -13.79
N LEU A 144 -12.53 8.83 -13.27
CA LEU A 144 -12.24 7.62 -14.04
C LEU A 144 -13.51 6.91 -14.50
N MET A 145 -14.54 6.83 -13.66
CA MET A 145 -15.81 6.21 -14.02
C MET A 145 -16.56 6.93 -15.16
N LYS A 146 -16.36 8.25 -15.36
CA LYS A 146 -16.96 8.98 -16.50
C LYS A 146 -16.46 8.47 -17.84
N ILE A 147 -15.18 8.11 -17.90
CA ILE A 147 -14.52 7.70 -19.14
C ILE A 147 -14.34 6.18 -19.25
N ARG A 148 -14.61 5.44 -18.17
CA ARG A 148 -14.43 3.98 -18.14
C ARG A 148 -15.11 3.23 -19.32
N PRO A 149 -16.31 3.63 -19.79
CA PRO A 149 -16.94 2.98 -20.95
C PRO A 149 -16.16 3.10 -22.28
N ARG A 150 -15.19 4.03 -22.36
CA ARG A 150 -14.33 4.23 -23.54
C ARG A 150 -13.03 3.44 -23.47
N ILE A 151 -12.72 2.85 -22.32
CA ILE A 151 -11.49 2.08 -22.11
C ILE A 151 -11.76 0.63 -22.51
N HIS A 152 -11.07 0.16 -23.54
CA HIS A 152 -11.24 -1.21 -24.05
C HIS A 152 -10.56 -2.22 -23.14
N ARG A 153 -9.34 -1.92 -22.67
CA ARG A 153 -8.58 -2.80 -21.79
C ARG A 153 -8.21 -2.08 -20.49
N ILE A 154 -8.44 -2.73 -19.36
CA ILE A 154 -8.06 -2.19 -18.06
C ILE A 154 -7.47 -3.27 -17.17
N ILE A 155 -6.29 -2.99 -16.63
CA ILE A 155 -5.56 -3.90 -15.74
C ILE A 155 -5.34 -3.21 -14.41
N GLY A 156 -5.77 -3.84 -13.33
CA GLY A 156 -5.51 -3.39 -11.98
C GLY A 156 -4.41 -4.23 -11.35
N LEU A 157 -3.34 -3.60 -10.91
CA LEU A 157 -2.21 -4.24 -10.23
C LEU A 157 -2.27 -3.90 -8.74
N THR A 158 -2.13 -4.86 -7.87
CA THR A 158 -1.90 -4.62 -6.44
C THR A 158 -1.27 -5.83 -5.76
N GLY A 159 -0.47 -5.60 -4.73
CA GLY A 159 0.01 -6.65 -3.82
C GLY A 159 -0.82 -6.73 -2.54
N THR A 160 -1.74 -5.77 -2.34
CA THR A 160 -2.50 -5.62 -1.09
C THR A 160 -3.99 -5.41 -1.36
N PRO A 161 -4.65 -6.39 -2.00
CA PRO A 161 -6.10 -6.31 -2.21
C PRO A 161 -6.82 -6.34 -0.86
N SER A 162 -7.98 -5.69 -0.76
CA SER A 162 -8.83 -5.70 0.45
C SER A 162 -8.14 -5.26 1.74
N SER A 163 -7.22 -4.31 1.67
CA SER A 163 -6.43 -3.85 2.84
C SER A 163 -7.25 -3.37 4.06
N ASN A 164 -8.53 -3.03 3.89
CA ASN A 164 -9.47 -2.75 4.98
C ASN A 164 -10.62 -3.75 5.06
N GLY A 165 -10.55 -4.84 4.31
CA GLY A 165 -11.54 -5.91 4.26
C GLY A 165 -12.37 -5.92 2.97
N LEU A 166 -13.30 -6.88 2.88
CA LEU A 166 -14.10 -7.17 1.67
C LEU A 166 -14.88 -5.98 1.10
N MET A 167 -15.17 -4.96 1.92
CA MET A 167 -15.88 -3.76 1.49
C MET A 167 -15.13 -2.95 0.42
N ASP A 168 -13.79 -2.97 0.46
CA ASP A 168 -12.93 -2.24 -0.47
C ASP A 168 -13.07 -2.79 -1.90
N LEU A 169 -13.26 -4.11 -2.04
CA LEU A 169 -13.30 -4.81 -3.32
C LEU A 169 -14.39 -4.28 -4.26
N TRP A 170 -15.52 -3.81 -3.72
CA TRP A 170 -16.57 -3.27 -4.58
C TRP A 170 -16.10 -2.11 -5.45
N ALA A 171 -15.39 -1.15 -4.87
CA ALA A 171 -14.94 0.03 -5.62
C ALA A 171 -13.80 -0.33 -6.57
N GLU A 172 -12.89 -1.20 -6.16
CA GLU A 172 -11.77 -1.67 -6.98
C GLU A 172 -12.29 -2.41 -8.23
N PHE A 173 -13.18 -3.37 -8.04
CA PHE A 173 -13.78 -4.12 -9.16
C PHE A 173 -14.75 -3.28 -9.97
N LYS A 174 -15.46 -2.31 -9.35
CA LYS A 174 -16.31 -1.37 -10.07
C LYS A 174 -15.53 -0.54 -11.10
N VAL A 175 -14.30 -0.17 -10.81
CA VAL A 175 -13.41 0.50 -11.78
C VAL A 175 -13.03 -0.45 -12.91
N LEU A 176 -12.80 -1.72 -12.62
CA LEU A 176 -12.40 -2.70 -13.64
C LEU A 176 -13.56 -3.08 -14.57
N ASP A 177 -14.70 -3.49 -14.03
CA ASP A 177 -15.80 -4.12 -14.80
C ASP A 177 -17.11 -3.34 -14.81
N MET A 178 -17.12 -2.10 -14.32
CA MET A 178 -18.31 -1.24 -14.21
C MET A 178 -19.43 -1.83 -13.33
N GLY A 179 -19.09 -2.78 -12.45
CA GLY A 179 -19.99 -3.43 -11.50
C GLY A 179 -20.75 -4.64 -12.08
N GLU A 180 -20.19 -5.26 -13.09
CA GLU A 180 -20.76 -6.49 -13.67
C GLU A 180 -20.79 -7.62 -12.64
N ARG A 181 -19.70 -7.78 -11.89
CA ARG A 181 -19.54 -8.90 -10.91
C ARG A 181 -20.09 -8.58 -9.53
N LEU A 182 -19.74 -7.44 -8.98
CA LEU A 182 -20.08 -7.09 -7.59
C LEU A 182 -21.28 -6.12 -7.46
N GLY A 183 -21.94 -5.81 -8.59
CA GLY A 183 -23.12 -4.97 -8.63
C GLY A 183 -22.84 -3.50 -8.96
N ARG A 184 -23.79 -2.87 -9.64
CA ARG A 184 -23.66 -1.48 -10.10
C ARG A 184 -23.64 -0.45 -8.97
N PHE A 185 -24.28 -0.75 -7.86
CA PHE A 185 -24.46 0.17 -6.73
C PHE A 185 -23.92 -0.45 -5.45
N ILE A 186 -23.23 0.34 -4.64
CA ILE A 186 -22.68 -0.11 -3.35
C ILE A 186 -23.77 -0.58 -2.39
N THR A 187 -24.99 -0.04 -2.49
CA THR A 187 -26.14 -0.48 -1.71
C THR A 187 -26.47 -1.93 -2.00
N GLN A 188 -26.51 -2.32 -3.26
CA GLN A 188 -26.73 -3.70 -3.70
C GLN A 188 -25.65 -4.64 -3.15
N TYR A 189 -24.38 -4.24 -3.25
CA TYR A 189 -23.26 -5.01 -2.69
C TYR A 189 -23.37 -5.20 -1.18
N ARG A 190 -23.74 -4.13 -0.45
CA ARG A 190 -23.97 -4.19 1.00
C ARG A 190 -25.13 -5.09 1.35
N THR A 191 -26.26 -4.96 0.68
CA THR A 191 -27.44 -5.80 0.93
C THR A 191 -27.15 -7.29 0.67
N ASN A 192 -26.39 -7.60 -0.37
CA ASN A 192 -26.13 -8.99 -0.76
C ASN A 192 -25.09 -9.69 0.12
N TYR A 193 -24.12 -8.96 0.66
CA TYR A 193 -22.92 -9.57 1.28
C TYR A 193 -22.67 -9.12 2.71
N PHE A 194 -23.43 -8.14 3.22
CA PHE A 194 -23.15 -7.58 4.55
C PHE A 194 -24.40 -7.37 5.36
N MET A 195 -24.25 -7.31 6.67
CA MET A 195 -25.25 -6.85 7.61
C MET A 195 -24.76 -5.60 8.34
N PRO A 196 -25.65 -4.70 8.79
CA PRO A 196 -25.30 -3.61 9.69
C PRO A 196 -24.67 -4.15 10.98
N ASP A 197 -23.55 -3.56 11.39
CA ASP A 197 -22.83 -3.96 12.62
C ASP A 197 -23.04 -2.89 13.71
N LYS A 198 -22.56 -1.66 13.46
CA LYS A 198 -22.77 -0.54 14.38
C LYS A 198 -23.70 0.48 13.75
N ARG A 199 -24.79 0.80 14.46
CA ARG A 199 -25.78 1.79 14.02
C ARG A 199 -26.26 2.66 15.17
N ASN A 200 -26.64 3.90 14.84
CA ASN A 200 -27.42 4.76 15.71
C ASN A 200 -28.67 5.20 14.93
N GLY A 201 -29.83 4.75 15.38
CA GLY A 201 -31.08 4.93 14.63
C GLY A 201 -30.97 4.37 13.19
N GLU A 202 -31.18 5.24 12.21
CA GLU A 202 -31.09 4.90 10.77
C GLU A 202 -29.67 4.97 10.19
N ILE A 203 -28.72 5.56 10.94
CA ILE A 203 -27.33 5.74 10.45
C ILE A 203 -26.50 4.50 10.77
N ILE A 204 -26.00 3.82 9.72
CA ILE A 204 -25.12 2.66 9.83
C ILE A 204 -23.69 3.14 9.70
N TYR A 205 -22.88 2.92 10.74
CA TYR A 205 -21.45 3.31 10.80
C TYR A 205 -20.52 2.20 10.31
N SER A 206 -20.87 0.93 10.50
CA SER A 206 -20.07 -0.21 10.05
C SER A 206 -20.93 -1.37 9.57
N TYR A 207 -20.33 -2.20 8.72
CA TYR A 207 -20.92 -3.39 8.16
C TYR A 207 -20.06 -4.60 8.48
N LYS A 208 -20.71 -5.72 8.79
CA LYS A 208 -20.07 -7.02 8.98
C LYS A 208 -20.41 -7.94 7.81
N PRO A 209 -19.47 -8.69 7.22
CA PRO A 209 -19.78 -9.62 6.16
C PRO A 209 -20.69 -10.74 6.68
N LEU A 210 -21.61 -11.19 5.82
CA LEU A 210 -22.42 -12.39 6.03
C LEU A 210 -21.54 -13.65 5.99
N PRO A 211 -21.90 -14.76 6.61
CA PRO A 211 -21.06 -15.96 6.67
C PRO A 211 -20.61 -16.51 5.31
N TYR A 212 -21.42 -16.34 4.27
CA TYR A 212 -21.13 -16.79 2.90
C TYR A 212 -20.49 -15.72 2.01
N ALA A 213 -20.37 -14.50 2.50
CA ALA A 213 -20.00 -13.34 1.67
C ALA A 213 -18.63 -13.50 1.04
N GLU A 214 -17.67 -13.99 1.81
CA GLU A 214 -16.29 -14.15 1.38
C GLU A 214 -16.19 -15.07 0.16
N ASP A 215 -16.67 -16.30 0.29
CA ASP A 215 -16.66 -17.27 -0.80
C ASP A 215 -17.47 -16.84 -2.02
N ALA A 216 -18.61 -16.17 -1.79
CA ALA A 216 -19.46 -15.69 -2.87
C ALA A 216 -18.81 -14.55 -3.65
N ILE A 217 -18.13 -13.62 -2.97
CA ILE A 217 -17.39 -12.51 -3.61
C ILE A 217 -16.22 -13.09 -4.41
N TYR A 218 -15.41 -13.96 -3.81
CA TYR A 218 -14.21 -14.52 -4.45
C TYR A 218 -14.56 -15.30 -5.71
N ARG A 219 -15.58 -16.14 -5.67
CA ARG A 219 -16.09 -16.86 -6.87
C ARG A 219 -16.55 -15.93 -7.98
N ARG A 220 -17.13 -14.77 -7.64
CA ARG A 220 -17.60 -13.81 -8.66
C ARG A 220 -16.49 -13.08 -9.36
N ILE A 221 -15.36 -12.86 -8.70
CA ILE A 221 -14.25 -12.11 -9.29
C ILE A 221 -13.15 -12.99 -9.88
N SER A 222 -13.21 -14.31 -9.63
CA SER A 222 -12.13 -15.25 -9.99
C SER A 222 -11.86 -15.34 -11.49
N ASP A 223 -12.87 -15.12 -12.34
CA ASP A 223 -12.72 -15.20 -13.80
C ASP A 223 -11.88 -14.07 -14.41
N ILE A 224 -11.75 -12.94 -13.71
CA ILE A 224 -10.90 -11.81 -14.12
C ILE A 224 -9.74 -11.54 -13.15
N THR A 225 -9.48 -12.45 -12.24
CA THR A 225 -8.49 -12.22 -11.18
C THR A 225 -7.48 -13.37 -11.15
N ILE A 226 -6.20 -13.01 -11.10
CA ILE A 226 -5.13 -13.94 -10.72
C ILE A 226 -4.37 -13.42 -9.51
N SER A 227 -3.90 -14.32 -8.69
CA SER A 227 -3.01 -14.00 -7.57
C SER A 227 -1.81 -14.93 -7.50
N MET A 228 -0.70 -14.41 -6.98
CA MET A 228 0.53 -15.17 -6.76
C MET A 228 1.24 -14.65 -5.51
N LYS A 229 1.70 -15.59 -4.67
CA LYS A 229 2.52 -15.27 -3.50
C LYS A 229 4.00 -15.36 -3.85
N SER A 230 4.80 -14.44 -3.33
CA SER A 230 6.25 -14.46 -3.51
C SER A 230 6.88 -15.73 -2.93
N THR A 231 6.35 -16.22 -1.81
CA THR A 231 6.80 -17.45 -1.15
C THR A 231 6.65 -18.72 -1.99
N ASP A 232 5.72 -18.73 -2.96
CA ASP A 232 5.47 -19.89 -3.81
C ASP A 232 6.43 -19.96 -5.00
N HIS A 233 7.01 -18.83 -5.38
CA HIS A 233 7.75 -18.70 -6.65
C HIS A 233 9.21 -18.23 -6.48
N LEU A 234 9.53 -17.61 -5.35
CA LEU A 234 10.83 -17.03 -5.10
C LEU A 234 11.48 -17.62 -3.86
N LYS A 235 12.82 -17.72 -3.87
CA LYS A 235 13.57 -18.02 -2.66
C LYS A 235 13.58 -16.79 -1.75
N MET A 236 12.65 -16.78 -0.80
CA MET A 236 12.52 -15.72 0.19
C MET A 236 13.31 -16.05 1.46
N PRO A 237 13.86 -15.03 2.16
CA PRO A 237 14.40 -15.25 3.51
C PRO A 237 13.30 -15.65 4.48
N GLU A 238 13.64 -16.32 5.55
CA GLU A 238 12.72 -16.57 6.65
C GLU A 238 12.24 -15.24 7.25
N LEU A 239 10.95 -15.14 7.53
CA LEU A 239 10.35 -13.97 8.18
C LEU A 239 10.08 -14.28 9.65
N VAL A 240 10.74 -13.56 10.53
CA VAL A 240 10.53 -13.66 11.99
C VAL A 240 9.87 -12.37 12.47
N SER A 241 8.67 -12.48 13.03
CA SER A 241 7.97 -11.36 13.65
C SER A 241 8.05 -11.47 15.17
N THR A 242 8.50 -10.42 15.84
CA THR A 242 8.65 -10.38 17.30
C THR A 242 8.01 -9.12 17.87
N GLU A 243 7.62 -9.21 19.14
CA GLU A 243 7.12 -8.07 19.92
C GLU A 243 8.08 -7.77 21.05
N TYR A 244 8.43 -6.48 21.21
CA TYR A 244 9.14 -5.95 22.37
C TYR A 244 8.13 -5.18 23.21
N GLU A 245 7.71 -5.80 24.31
CA GLU A 245 6.67 -5.24 25.17
C GLU A 245 7.28 -4.24 26.16
N VAL A 246 6.76 -3.03 26.19
CA VAL A 246 7.09 -2.02 27.19
C VAL A 246 5.91 -1.79 28.13
N GLN A 247 6.20 -1.53 29.39
CA GLN A 247 5.18 -1.28 30.40
C GLN A 247 5.25 0.16 30.89
N LEU A 248 4.09 0.79 30.98
CA LEU A 248 3.93 2.05 31.67
C LEU A 248 4.03 1.85 33.18
N SER A 249 4.66 2.77 33.90
CA SER A 249 4.55 2.83 35.35
C SER A 249 3.11 3.08 35.78
N ASP A 250 2.77 2.84 37.04
CA ASP A 250 1.39 3.05 37.53
C ASP A 250 0.95 4.50 37.34
N THR A 251 1.82 5.47 37.51
CA THR A 251 1.55 6.90 37.31
C THR A 251 1.35 7.23 35.81
N GLU A 252 2.17 6.70 34.90
CA GLU A 252 2.02 6.86 33.46
C GLU A 252 0.73 6.18 32.97
N ARG A 253 0.40 5.02 33.51
CA ARG A 253 -0.83 4.27 33.18
C ARG A 253 -2.06 5.03 33.62
N SER A 254 -2.10 5.51 34.87
CA SER A 254 -3.20 6.33 35.38
C SER A 254 -3.41 7.54 34.46
N ARG A 255 -2.35 8.27 34.18
CA ARG A 255 -2.39 9.44 33.30
C ARG A 255 -2.84 9.12 31.87
N TYR A 256 -2.45 7.94 31.31
CA TYR A 256 -2.94 7.48 30.02
C TYR A 256 -4.46 7.24 30.02
N GLU A 257 -4.97 6.57 31.04
CA GLU A 257 -6.41 6.31 31.19
C GLU A 257 -7.21 7.61 31.45
N ASP A 258 -6.70 8.53 32.26
CA ASP A 258 -7.32 9.84 32.52
C ASP A 258 -7.45 10.63 31.23
N LEU A 259 -6.39 10.77 30.46
CA LEU A 259 -6.39 11.45 29.16
C LEU A 259 -7.32 10.76 28.15
N LYS A 260 -7.37 9.43 28.16
CA LYS A 260 -8.31 8.67 27.33
C LYS A 260 -9.76 8.96 27.70
N GLN A 261 -10.09 9.02 28.99
CA GLN A 261 -11.43 9.39 29.46
C GLN A 261 -11.77 10.83 29.09
N GLU A 262 -10.85 11.77 29.30
CA GLU A 262 -11.02 13.16 28.91
C GLU A 262 -11.29 13.32 27.41
N LEU A 263 -10.50 12.67 26.57
CA LEU A 263 -10.69 12.68 25.12
C LEU A 263 -12.04 12.07 24.69
N ILE A 264 -12.56 11.08 25.44
CA ILE A 264 -13.88 10.51 25.20
C ILE A 264 -14.97 11.51 25.61
N LEU A 265 -14.82 12.19 26.73
CA LEU A 265 -15.78 13.18 27.21
C LEU A 265 -15.87 14.43 26.33
N GLN A 266 -14.79 14.79 25.64
CA GLN A 266 -14.74 15.90 24.69
C GLN A 266 -15.44 15.60 23.35
N LEU A 267 -15.91 14.37 23.13
CA LEU A 267 -16.66 14.02 21.92
C LEU A 267 -18.05 14.71 21.95
N PRO A 268 -18.45 15.43 20.89
CA PRO A 268 -19.76 16.07 20.82
C PRO A 268 -20.89 15.05 21.02
N ASP A 269 -21.84 15.37 21.93
CA ASP A 269 -23.08 14.62 22.18
C ASP A 269 -22.94 13.12 22.55
N GLY A 270 -21.76 12.69 23.05
CA GLY A 270 -21.53 11.28 23.39
C GLY A 270 -21.56 10.33 22.20
N GLU A 271 -21.70 10.83 20.97
CA GLU A 271 -21.70 10.05 19.76
C GLU A 271 -20.29 9.85 19.20
N VAL A 272 -19.84 8.60 19.15
CA VAL A 272 -18.59 8.23 18.47
C VAL A 272 -18.83 8.17 16.96
N THR A 273 -18.73 9.33 16.30
CA THR A 273 -18.69 9.36 14.81
C THR A 273 -17.39 8.73 14.30
N ALA A 274 -17.35 8.30 13.05
CA ALA A 274 -16.12 7.76 12.46
C ALA A 274 -14.95 8.77 12.47
N ALA A 275 -15.22 10.06 12.32
CA ALA A 275 -14.23 11.14 12.39
C ALA A 275 -13.68 11.31 13.81
N ASN A 276 -14.55 11.33 14.80
CA ASN A 276 -14.19 11.43 16.21
C ASN A 276 -13.39 10.19 16.67
N ALA A 277 -13.81 8.99 16.26
CA ALA A 277 -13.07 7.76 16.55
C ALA A 277 -11.66 7.77 15.93
N ALA A 278 -11.50 8.28 14.71
CA ALA A 278 -10.19 8.40 14.07
C ALA A 278 -9.28 9.41 14.81
N SER A 279 -9.84 10.56 15.24
CA SER A 279 -9.12 11.56 16.03
C SER A 279 -8.68 10.97 17.38
N LEU A 280 -9.60 10.32 18.10
CA LEU A 280 -9.32 9.67 19.39
C LEU A 280 -8.22 8.61 19.26
N THR A 281 -8.34 7.70 18.28
CA THR A 281 -7.31 6.67 18.06
C THR A 281 -5.97 7.26 17.69
N GLY A 282 -5.96 8.38 16.94
CA GLY A 282 -4.74 9.12 16.61
C GLY A 282 -4.04 9.69 17.87
N LYS A 283 -4.80 10.34 18.76
CA LYS A 283 -4.28 10.88 20.03
C LYS A 283 -3.79 9.76 20.96
N LEU A 284 -4.54 8.66 21.08
CA LEU A 284 -4.13 7.50 21.88
C LEU A 284 -2.84 6.83 21.33
N SER A 285 -2.67 6.78 20.00
CA SER A 285 -1.43 6.27 19.41
C SER A 285 -0.23 7.19 19.66
N GLN A 286 -0.44 8.51 19.69
CA GLN A 286 0.58 9.48 20.09
C GLN A 286 1.03 9.24 21.53
N LEU A 287 0.07 9.11 22.47
CA LEU A 287 0.36 8.81 23.87
C LEU A 287 1.10 7.48 24.07
N ALA A 288 0.69 6.44 23.33
CA ALA A 288 1.37 5.14 23.38
C ALA A 288 2.82 5.22 22.87
N ASN A 289 3.14 6.17 21.98
CA ASN A 289 4.51 6.45 21.53
C ASN A 289 5.27 7.38 22.47
N GLY A 290 4.60 7.95 23.49
CA GLY A 290 5.23 8.72 24.56
C GLY A 290 5.21 10.23 24.41
N ALA A 291 4.46 10.79 23.45
CA ALA A 291 4.23 12.23 23.34
C ALA A 291 2.91 12.51 22.61
N ILE A 292 2.34 13.71 22.80
CA ILE A 292 1.09 14.13 22.17
C ILE A 292 1.21 15.57 21.64
N TYR A 293 0.54 15.88 20.54
CA TYR A 293 0.37 17.27 20.11
C TYR A 293 -0.77 17.94 20.88
N ALA A 294 -0.45 19.05 21.54
CA ALA A 294 -1.47 19.97 22.06
C ALA A 294 -2.25 20.63 20.89
N ASP A 295 -3.37 21.26 21.19
CA ASP A 295 -4.17 21.98 20.17
C ASP A 295 -3.42 23.18 19.59
N THR A 296 -2.43 23.71 20.32
CA THR A 296 -1.48 24.73 19.86
C THR A 296 -0.46 24.20 18.83
N GLY A 297 -0.36 22.87 18.66
CA GLY A 297 0.66 22.20 17.87
C GLY A 297 1.96 21.90 18.62
N GLU A 298 2.07 22.32 19.86
CA GLU A 298 3.18 22.01 20.76
C GLU A 298 3.24 20.53 21.11
N VAL A 299 4.45 19.97 21.25
CA VAL A 299 4.65 18.58 21.65
C VAL A 299 4.78 18.48 23.16
N ILE A 300 3.88 17.75 23.78
CA ILE A 300 3.93 17.43 25.22
C ILE A 300 4.45 16.01 25.36
N GLU A 301 5.63 15.88 25.97
CA GLU A 301 6.23 14.58 26.25
C GLU A 301 5.53 13.91 27.44
N PHE A 302 5.34 12.61 27.33
CA PHE A 302 4.55 11.82 28.26
C PHE A 302 5.40 10.73 28.96
N HIS A 303 6.16 9.95 28.16
CA HIS A 303 7.12 8.95 28.63
C HIS A 303 8.13 8.60 27.56
N ASP A 304 9.25 7.99 27.95
CA ASP A 304 10.34 7.56 27.07
C ASP A 304 10.41 6.03 26.89
N ARG A 305 9.42 5.26 27.34
CA ARG A 305 9.43 3.80 27.37
C ARG A 305 9.80 3.15 26.03
N LYS A 306 9.26 3.67 24.89
CA LYS A 306 9.62 3.16 23.56
C LYS A 306 11.03 3.58 23.13
N LEU A 307 11.52 4.73 23.59
CA LEU A 307 12.89 5.15 23.34
C LEU A 307 13.88 4.28 24.13
N ASP A 308 13.57 3.95 25.38
CA ASP A 308 14.37 3.03 26.19
C ASP A 308 14.42 1.63 25.51
N ALA A 309 13.28 1.13 25.07
CA ALA A 309 13.22 -0.13 24.31
C ALA A 309 14.00 -0.08 22.99
N LEU A 310 13.94 1.04 22.27
CA LEU A 310 14.72 1.21 21.06
C LEU A 310 16.23 1.24 21.34
N GLU A 311 16.67 1.82 22.45
CA GLU A 311 18.06 1.78 22.92
C GLU A 311 18.54 0.36 23.16
N ASP A 312 17.76 -0.43 23.92
CA ASP A 312 18.03 -1.84 24.17
C ASP A 312 18.15 -2.66 22.86
N ILE A 313 17.24 -2.37 21.90
CA ILE A 313 17.27 -3.04 20.58
C ILE A 313 18.50 -2.64 19.77
N ILE A 314 18.91 -1.37 19.80
CA ILE A 314 20.12 -0.88 19.10
C ILE A 314 21.36 -1.53 19.71
N GLU A 315 21.46 -1.60 21.03
CA GLU A 315 22.56 -2.25 21.73
C GLU A 315 22.60 -3.75 21.41
N ALA A 316 21.45 -4.43 21.47
CA ALA A 316 21.35 -5.87 21.18
C ALA A 316 21.68 -6.21 19.70
N ALA A 317 21.49 -5.25 18.78
CA ALA A 317 21.83 -5.45 17.37
C ALA A 317 23.32 -5.59 17.12
N ASN A 318 24.17 -5.16 18.05
CA ASN A 318 25.62 -5.32 17.99
C ASN A 318 26.20 -4.85 16.64
N GLU A 319 26.00 -3.58 16.33
CA GLU A 319 26.41 -2.89 15.09
C GLU A 319 25.73 -3.36 13.79
N LYS A 320 24.84 -4.34 13.84
CA LYS A 320 24.03 -4.70 12.66
C LYS A 320 23.06 -3.56 12.32
N PRO A 321 22.93 -3.20 11.03
CA PRO A 321 22.06 -2.11 10.61
C PRO A 321 20.61 -2.35 10.97
N LEU A 322 19.96 -1.30 11.50
CA LEU A 322 18.55 -1.30 11.87
C LEU A 322 17.77 -0.27 11.04
N LEU A 323 16.63 -0.67 10.50
CA LEU A 323 15.66 0.23 9.88
C LEU A 323 14.51 0.45 10.86
N VAL A 324 14.27 1.70 11.30
CA VAL A 324 13.24 2.04 12.28
C VAL A 324 12.09 2.76 11.60
N ALA A 325 10.88 2.20 11.67
CA ALA A 325 9.65 2.82 11.17
C ALA A 325 9.01 3.67 12.26
N TYR A 326 8.85 4.97 11.99
CA TYR A 326 8.18 5.93 12.87
C TYR A 326 6.84 6.39 12.25
N TRP A 327 5.90 6.88 13.07
CA TRP A 327 4.59 7.30 12.57
C TRP A 327 4.36 8.81 12.69
N PHE A 328 4.69 9.41 13.82
CA PHE A 328 4.48 10.84 14.06
C PHE A 328 5.77 11.64 13.89
N ARG A 329 5.66 12.92 13.57
CA ARG A 329 6.84 13.81 13.49
C ARG A 329 7.56 13.95 14.84
N HIS A 330 6.83 13.93 15.96
CA HIS A 330 7.45 13.94 17.28
C HIS A 330 8.23 12.66 17.55
N ASP A 331 7.82 11.47 17.04
CA ASP A 331 8.61 10.24 17.13
C ASP A 331 9.98 10.47 16.50
N LEU A 332 9.98 10.97 15.25
CA LEU A 332 11.22 11.26 14.52
C LEU A 332 12.12 12.25 15.27
N SER A 333 11.54 13.33 15.81
CA SER A 333 12.32 14.34 16.55
C SER A 333 12.94 13.75 17.80
N ARG A 334 12.17 13.00 18.59
CA ARG A 334 12.65 12.36 19.83
C ARG A 334 13.69 11.28 19.56
N ILE A 335 13.52 10.46 18.51
CA ILE A 335 14.50 9.49 18.08
C ILE A 335 15.82 10.18 17.67
N LYS A 336 15.75 11.25 16.86
CA LYS A 336 16.92 12.02 16.44
C LYS A 336 17.65 12.74 17.59
N ASN A 337 16.91 13.15 18.60
CA ASN A 337 17.49 13.81 19.78
C ASN A 337 18.27 12.83 20.67
N ARG A 338 17.84 11.57 20.71
CA ARG A 338 18.47 10.56 21.58
C ARG A 338 19.52 9.71 20.87
N PHE A 339 19.34 9.46 19.56
CA PHE A 339 20.19 8.53 18.79
C PHE A 339 20.78 9.17 17.55
N ASN A 340 21.98 8.74 17.18
CA ASN A 340 22.59 9.10 15.91
C ASN A 340 21.93 8.31 14.76
N VAL A 341 20.84 8.84 14.20
CA VAL A 341 20.06 8.18 13.14
C VAL A 341 20.00 9.03 11.88
N ARG A 342 19.83 8.39 10.74
CA ARG A 342 19.64 9.07 9.45
C ARG A 342 18.32 8.68 8.81
N GLU A 343 17.57 9.69 8.39
CA GLU A 343 16.27 9.48 7.72
C GLU A 343 16.47 9.19 6.24
N ILE A 344 15.82 8.14 5.74
CA ILE A 344 15.86 7.75 4.32
C ILE A 344 14.89 8.62 3.52
N LYS A 345 15.42 9.62 2.81
CA LYS A 345 14.63 10.55 1.96
C LYS A 345 15.07 10.58 0.51
N THR A 346 16.35 10.52 0.27
CA THR A 346 16.97 10.72 -1.04
C THR A 346 17.56 9.43 -1.61
N ASN A 347 17.86 9.41 -2.90
CA ASN A 347 18.56 8.29 -3.51
C ASN A 347 19.97 8.10 -2.92
N ARG A 348 20.60 9.18 -2.44
CA ARG A 348 21.89 9.10 -1.74
C ARG A 348 21.75 8.37 -0.40
N ASP A 349 20.68 8.64 0.36
CA ASP A 349 20.43 7.94 1.63
C ASP A 349 20.23 6.43 1.39
N ILE A 350 19.52 6.06 0.32
CA ILE A 350 19.33 4.66 -0.08
C ILE A 350 20.67 4.02 -0.45
N ALA A 351 21.50 4.70 -1.23
CA ALA A 351 22.81 4.20 -1.61
C ALA A 351 23.74 4.02 -0.39
N ASP A 352 23.77 5.00 0.51
CA ASP A 352 24.58 4.95 1.75
C ASP A 352 24.07 3.87 2.71
N TRP A 353 22.74 3.66 2.82
CA TRP A 353 22.15 2.56 3.58
C TRP A 353 22.55 1.20 3.00
N ASN A 354 22.36 0.99 1.70
CA ASN A 354 22.71 -0.26 1.04
C ASN A 354 24.22 -0.54 1.03
N ALA A 355 25.06 0.49 1.20
CA ALA A 355 26.51 0.36 1.36
C ALA A 355 26.94 0.13 2.82
N GLY A 356 26.00 -0.05 3.76
CA GLY A 356 26.27 -0.27 5.19
C GLY A 356 26.85 0.93 5.95
N LYS A 357 26.71 2.17 5.39
CA LYS A 357 27.24 3.40 6.02
C LYS A 357 26.31 4.01 7.07
N ILE A 358 25.09 3.50 7.20
CA ILE A 358 24.08 4.00 8.13
C ILE A 358 23.74 2.90 9.12
N PRO A 359 24.24 2.97 10.37
CA PRO A 359 23.94 1.94 11.37
C PRO A 359 22.47 1.89 11.77
N VAL A 360 21.84 3.06 11.95
CA VAL A 360 20.42 3.16 12.28
C VAL A 360 19.74 4.14 11.33
N ALA A 361 18.91 3.61 10.45
CA ALA A 361 18.11 4.41 9.55
C ALA A 361 16.69 4.55 10.07
N VAL A 362 16.04 5.70 9.82
CA VAL A 362 14.64 5.91 10.14
C VAL A 362 13.82 6.19 8.88
N ILE A 363 12.59 5.68 8.83
CA ILE A 363 11.71 5.82 7.67
C ILE A 363 10.24 6.01 8.09
N HIS A 364 9.52 6.89 7.38
CA HIS A 364 8.08 6.97 7.53
C HIS A 364 7.40 5.99 6.56
N PRO A 365 6.45 5.14 7.01
CA PRO A 365 5.81 4.12 6.16
C PRO A 365 5.19 4.66 4.88
N ALA A 366 4.56 5.83 4.92
CA ALA A 366 4.01 6.45 3.70
C ALA A 366 5.09 6.85 2.67
N SER A 367 6.33 7.12 3.12
CA SER A 367 7.48 7.37 2.23
C SER A 367 8.08 6.06 1.71
N ALA A 368 7.97 4.99 2.51
CA ALA A 368 8.43 3.66 2.13
C ALA A 368 7.57 3.01 1.03
N GLY A 369 6.33 3.45 0.86
CA GLY A 369 5.32 2.83 0.00
C GLY A 369 5.70 2.68 -1.47
N HIS A 370 6.78 3.30 -1.96
CA HIS A 370 7.02 3.38 -3.39
C HIS A 370 8.46 3.08 -3.80
N GLY A 371 8.71 1.84 -4.22
CA GLY A 371 9.86 1.45 -5.04
C GLY A 371 11.25 1.51 -4.39
N LEU A 372 11.37 1.65 -3.07
CA LEU A 372 12.66 1.65 -2.40
C LEU A 372 13.24 0.23 -2.30
N ASN A 373 14.49 0.06 -2.70
CA ASN A 373 15.25 -1.16 -2.51
C ASN A 373 16.21 -0.95 -1.32
N LEU A 374 15.87 -1.48 -0.16
CA LEU A 374 16.63 -1.33 1.09
C LEU A 374 17.19 -2.66 1.62
N GLN A 375 16.92 -3.78 0.94
CA GLN A 375 17.28 -5.12 1.41
C GLN A 375 18.79 -5.37 1.53
N ALA A 376 19.64 -4.66 0.78
CA ALA A 376 21.09 -4.84 0.89
C ALA A 376 21.69 -4.17 2.12
N GLY A 377 21.00 -3.20 2.71
CA GLY A 377 21.53 -2.43 3.85
C GLY A 377 21.29 -3.07 5.22
N GLY A 378 20.38 -4.03 5.34
CA GLY A 378 20.10 -4.68 6.62
C GLY A 378 18.94 -5.67 6.55
N SER A 379 18.71 -6.39 7.64
CA SER A 379 17.68 -7.45 7.73
C SER A 379 16.75 -7.29 8.93
N THR A 380 16.83 -6.19 9.69
CA THR A 380 15.98 -5.94 10.85
C THR A 380 15.22 -4.64 10.69
N LEU A 381 13.89 -4.72 10.78
CA LEU A 381 12.98 -3.59 10.80
C LEU A 381 12.33 -3.49 12.18
N VAL A 382 12.40 -2.31 12.80
CA VAL A 382 11.79 -2.03 14.10
C VAL A 382 10.62 -1.06 13.90
N TRP A 383 9.42 -1.47 14.26
CA TRP A 383 8.25 -0.60 14.32
C TRP A 383 8.20 0.14 15.66
N PHE A 384 8.68 1.39 15.67
CA PHE A 384 8.57 2.30 16.81
C PHE A 384 7.16 2.86 16.93
N GLY A 385 6.60 3.33 15.83
CA GLY A 385 5.21 3.80 15.73
C GLY A 385 4.39 2.92 14.79
N LEU A 386 3.32 2.31 15.28
CA LEU A 386 2.46 1.40 14.52
C LEU A 386 1.48 2.15 13.60
N THR A 387 1.03 1.48 12.55
CA THR A 387 0.03 1.98 11.60
C THR A 387 -1.22 1.11 11.57
N TRP A 388 -2.39 1.72 11.35
CA TRP A 388 -3.65 1.01 11.10
C TRP A 388 -3.77 0.48 9.65
N SER A 389 -2.89 0.92 8.76
CA SER A 389 -2.92 0.54 7.36
C SER A 389 -2.12 -0.74 7.12
N LEU A 390 -2.81 -1.84 6.83
CA LEU A 390 -2.16 -3.10 6.43
C LEU A 390 -1.28 -2.88 5.18
N GLU A 391 -1.77 -2.09 4.22
CA GLU A 391 -1.03 -1.75 3.01
C GLU A 391 0.34 -1.12 3.33
N LEU A 392 0.37 -0.06 4.15
CA LEU A 392 1.64 0.59 4.53
C LEU A 392 2.52 -0.32 5.38
N TYR A 393 1.91 -1.14 6.23
CA TYR A 393 2.63 -2.13 7.04
C TYR A 393 3.36 -3.14 6.15
N GLN A 394 2.65 -3.78 5.25
CA GLN A 394 3.23 -4.77 4.32
C GLN A 394 4.21 -4.15 3.34
N GLN A 395 3.91 -2.95 2.81
CA GLN A 395 4.83 -2.22 1.94
C GLN A 395 6.15 -1.86 2.64
N THR A 396 6.11 -1.51 3.91
CA THR A 396 7.31 -1.18 4.69
C THR A 396 8.12 -2.45 4.98
N ASN A 397 7.47 -3.53 5.42
CA ASN A 397 8.13 -4.82 5.68
C ASN A 397 8.81 -5.36 4.41
N ALA A 398 8.16 -5.23 3.25
CA ALA A 398 8.70 -5.65 1.95
C ALA A 398 9.90 -4.82 1.45
N ARG A 399 10.34 -3.79 2.19
CA ARG A 399 11.61 -3.09 1.87
C ARG A 399 12.82 -3.93 2.24
N LEU A 400 12.71 -4.76 3.27
CA LEU A 400 13.76 -5.69 3.71
C LEU A 400 13.42 -7.15 3.36
N TRP A 401 12.16 -7.54 3.55
CA TRP A 401 11.70 -8.90 3.27
C TRP A 401 11.29 -9.07 1.81
N ARG A 402 12.26 -9.40 0.98
CA ARG A 402 12.06 -9.58 -0.46
C ARG A 402 13.17 -10.41 -1.09
N GLN A 403 12.97 -10.83 -2.33
CA GLN A 403 14.01 -11.49 -3.13
C GLN A 403 15.28 -10.61 -3.24
N GLY A 404 16.45 -11.24 -3.14
CA GLY A 404 17.74 -10.55 -3.17
C GLY A 404 18.19 -10.01 -1.81
N GLN A 405 17.49 -10.35 -0.72
CA GLN A 405 18.00 -10.18 0.64
C GLN A 405 19.13 -11.19 0.87
N GLU A 406 20.30 -10.69 1.29
CA GLU A 406 21.49 -11.52 1.54
C GLU A 406 21.41 -12.31 2.85
N SER A 407 20.64 -11.80 3.82
CA SER A 407 20.41 -12.51 5.09
C SER A 407 19.41 -13.65 4.90
N GLY A 408 19.67 -14.81 5.46
CA GLY A 408 18.74 -15.93 5.49
C GLY A 408 17.46 -15.67 6.28
N THR A 409 17.47 -14.66 7.17
CA THR A 409 16.35 -14.29 8.04
C THR A 409 16.15 -12.78 8.06
N VAL A 410 14.91 -12.32 7.95
CA VAL A 410 14.49 -10.94 8.18
C VAL A 410 13.66 -10.87 9.44
N VAL A 411 14.01 -9.95 10.33
CA VAL A 411 13.32 -9.74 11.61
C VAL A 411 12.46 -8.48 11.53
N ILE A 412 11.16 -8.62 11.81
CA ILE A 412 10.23 -7.50 12.00
C ILE A 412 9.89 -7.42 13.47
N GLN A 413 10.38 -6.42 14.15
CA GLN A 413 10.21 -6.23 15.58
C GLN A 413 9.26 -5.07 15.88
N HIS A 414 8.28 -5.28 16.74
CA HIS A 414 7.30 -4.27 17.12
C HIS A 414 7.52 -3.85 18.56
N ILE A 415 7.70 -2.55 18.82
CA ILE A 415 7.70 -2.00 20.18
C ILE A 415 6.26 -1.70 20.56
N ILE A 416 5.72 -2.44 21.55
CA ILE A 416 4.32 -2.40 21.93
C ILE A 416 4.20 -1.91 23.37
N THR A 417 3.48 -0.83 23.58
CA THR A 417 3.14 -0.35 24.92
C THR A 417 1.91 -1.09 25.45
N LYS A 418 2.12 -1.95 26.43
CA LYS A 418 1.08 -2.80 27.03
C LYS A 418 -0.07 -2.01 27.64
N GLY A 419 -1.28 -2.52 27.47
CA GLY A 419 -2.50 -1.89 27.99
C GLY A 419 -2.90 -0.63 27.22
N THR A 420 -2.35 -0.39 26.04
CA THR A 420 -2.65 0.79 25.21
C THR A 420 -3.30 0.42 23.88
N ILE A 421 -3.47 1.42 23.03
CA ILE A 421 -4.01 1.26 21.69
C ILE A 421 -3.14 0.37 20.78
N ASP A 422 -1.83 0.22 21.08
CA ASP A 422 -0.89 -0.56 20.29
C ASP A 422 -1.33 -2.01 20.12
N GLU A 423 -1.79 -2.66 21.20
CA GLU A 423 -2.30 -4.04 21.14
C GLU A 423 -3.51 -4.19 20.19
N ARG A 424 -4.36 -3.16 20.14
CA ARG A 424 -5.50 -3.15 19.22
C ARG A 424 -5.07 -2.98 17.77
N ILE A 425 -4.00 -2.19 17.52
CA ILE A 425 -3.45 -2.01 16.18
C ILE A 425 -2.88 -3.32 15.67
N VAL A 426 -2.05 -4.01 16.46
CA VAL A 426 -1.46 -5.30 16.07
C VAL A 426 -2.54 -6.33 15.79
N LYS A 427 -3.53 -6.46 16.67
CA LYS A 427 -4.66 -7.38 16.46
C LYS A 427 -5.47 -7.05 15.19
N ALA A 428 -5.67 -5.76 14.91
CA ALA A 428 -6.37 -5.33 13.69
C ALA A 428 -5.58 -5.63 12.42
N LEU A 429 -4.25 -5.44 12.44
CA LEU A 429 -3.36 -5.79 11.33
C LEU A 429 -3.40 -7.29 11.04
N SER A 430 -3.23 -8.14 12.05
CA SER A 430 -3.28 -9.60 11.91
C SER A 430 -4.61 -10.08 11.33
N LYS A 431 -5.73 -9.54 11.80
CA LYS A 431 -7.06 -9.87 11.26
C LYS A 431 -7.21 -9.48 9.79
N LYS A 432 -6.75 -8.31 9.40
CA LYS A 432 -6.79 -7.82 8.01
C LYS A 432 -5.90 -8.69 7.10
N GLU A 433 -4.74 -9.09 7.58
CA GLU A 433 -3.81 -9.95 6.87
C GLU A 433 -4.41 -11.33 6.60
N MET A 434 -5.10 -11.93 7.58
CA MET A 434 -5.83 -13.19 7.38
C MET A 434 -6.88 -13.08 6.28
N THR A 435 -7.69 -12.02 6.27
CA THR A 435 -8.70 -11.79 5.22
C THR A 435 -8.07 -11.59 3.84
N GLN A 436 -6.96 -10.86 3.75
CA GLN A 436 -6.23 -10.67 2.50
C GLN A 436 -5.63 -11.99 1.99
N THR A 437 -5.05 -12.80 2.88
CA THR A 437 -4.49 -14.11 2.55
C THR A 437 -5.57 -15.04 1.98
N ALA A 438 -6.74 -15.08 2.60
CA ALA A 438 -7.87 -15.88 2.11
C ALA A 438 -8.31 -15.48 0.69
N LEU A 439 -8.34 -14.15 0.38
CA LEU A 439 -8.61 -13.68 -0.98
C LEU A 439 -7.55 -14.16 -1.97
N ILE A 440 -6.28 -13.99 -1.63
CA ILE A 440 -5.16 -14.38 -2.52
C ILE A 440 -5.22 -15.88 -2.81
N ASP A 441 -5.47 -16.72 -1.79
CA ASP A 441 -5.55 -18.16 -1.96
C ASP A 441 -6.77 -18.59 -2.81
N ALA A 442 -7.90 -17.92 -2.67
CA ALA A 442 -9.13 -18.22 -3.42
C ALA A 442 -9.04 -17.92 -4.92
N VAL A 443 -8.18 -16.97 -5.31
CA VAL A 443 -7.99 -16.57 -6.72
C VAL A 443 -6.57 -16.90 -7.23
N LYS A 444 -5.87 -17.81 -6.55
CA LYS A 444 -4.52 -18.21 -6.90
C LYS A 444 -4.46 -18.77 -8.32
N ALA A 445 -3.45 -18.37 -9.06
CA ALA A 445 -3.21 -18.88 -10.40
C ALA A 445 -2.85 -20.37 -10.36
N ASP A 446 -3.51 -21.15 -11.22
CA ASP A 446 -3.16 -22.54 -11.46
C ASP A 446 -2.15 -22.60 -12.61
N LEU A 447 -0.88 -22.80 -12.27
CA LEU A 447 0.22 -22.83 -13.23
C LEU A 447 0.40 -24.20 -13.92
N GLU A 448 -0.35 -25.24 -13.45
CA GLU A 448 -0.26 -26.59 -14.00
C GLU A 448 -1.15 -26.79 -15.24
N VAL A 449 -2.06 -25.84 -15.51
CA VAL A 449 -2.97 -25.87 -16.66
C VAL A 449 -2.48 -24.89 -17.73
N GLY A 450 -1.45 -25.28 -18.44
CA GLY A 450 -0.89 -24.51 -19.55
C GLY A 450 -0.34 -25.38 -20.66
#